data_39285a32762ddd332a9fba01097a6644
#
_entry.id   39285a32762ddd332a9fba01097a6644
#
_cell.length_a   1.000
_cell.length_b   1.000
_cell.length_c   1.000
_cell.angle_alpha   90.00
_cell.angle_beta   90.00
_cell.angle_gamma   90.00
#
_symmetry.space_group_name_H-M   'P 1'
#
loop_
_entity.id
_entity.type
_entity.pdbx_description
1 polymer ?
#
loop_
_entity_poly.entity_id
_entity_poly.type
_entity_poly.pdbx_seq_one_letter_code
_entity_poly.pdbx_strand_id
1 'polypeptide(L)'
;MAITKIKPIRGTVNKALAYILDPQKTDDQLYVSSYGCAASDAAAKEFEWTRSLAVQQGMQMPKVIARHLIQSFAVDEVSPEQAHEIGKQFADEWLKGKYEYVIATHIDKGHCHNHIIFNAVNYVDFHAYRSNKKTYREMRHLSDEICAEHGLSVIPPSQGKGMDYKEYTEAKRGTSWKQKLKQTIDRCVITSKDYDEFLKLMQDAGYEIKTGKYISFRAEGQERFTRAKTIGDNYTEDRIKERIQGRNARRRQMQNGRKNISLISDIQNRIKQIDSKGFEHSMKIKILKEAARTLNYLTENELLQYADLEKKVEDIHSSYERTGADLKVVEAQLRKVQPLIKNISTYQKLKPVYDAYSKTKNKPSFRAAREAELVVFEAAKSTLLAMQDGEKLPSMKSLQAEQQRLLEEQQRLYDERARLKKEAKVIDTMKANVDDFLSPTLSQEHEKAKSSELE
;
A
#
# COMPACT_ATOMS: atom_id res chain seq x y z
N MET A 1 -10.25 1.22 -8.49
CA MET A 1 -9.90 1.58 -7.08
C MET A 1 -10.39 0.48 -6.15
N ALA A 2 -9.48 -0.17 -5.43
CA ALA A 2 -9.85 -1.27 -4.54
C ALA A 2 -10.06 -0.79 -3.09
N ILE A 3 -11.06 -1.37 -2.42
CA ILE A 3 -11.32 -1.15 -0.99
C ILE A 3 -11.08 -2.47 -0.27
N THR A 4 -10.25 -2.45 0.78
CA THR A 4 -9.92 -3.65 1.56
C THR A 4 -10.60 -3.65 2.93
N LYS A 5 -11.06 -4.83 3.35
CA LYS A 5 -11.70 -5.06 4.65
C LYS A 5 -11.34 -6.43 5.18
N ILE A 6 -10.96 -6.54 6.45
CA ILE A 6 -10.67 -7.83 7.10
C ILE A 6 -11.58 -8.06 8.31
N LYS A 7 -12.14 -9.26 8.42
CA LYS A 7 -13.03 -9.67 9.51
C LYS A 7 -12.51 -10.94 10.20
N PRO A 8 -12.67 -11.08 11.51
CA PRO A 8 -12.35 -12.33 12.21
C PRO A 8 -13.45 -13.37 12.02
N ILE A 9 -13.07 -14.62 11.78
CA ILE A 9 -13.95 -15.80 11.86
C ILE A 9 -13.65 -16.49 13.20
N ARG A 10 -14.69 -16.62 14.05
CA ARG A 10 -14.61 -17.25 15.37
C ARG A 10 -15.49 -18.51 15.50
N GLY A 11 -16.40 -18.70 14.55
CA GLY A 11 -17.29 -19.87 14.47
C GLY A 11 -16.76 -20.92 13.51
N THR A 12 -17.59 -21.37 12.58
CA THR A 12 -17.26 -22.41 11.61
C THR A 12 -16.61 -21.84 10.34
N VAL A 13 -15.42 -22.31 10.00
CA VAL A 13 -14.75 -21.97 8.73
C VAL A 13 -15.54 -22.53 7.54
N ASN A 14 -16.12 -23.73 7.67
CA ASN A 14 -16.91 -24.38 6.62
C ASN A 14 -18.03 -23.49 6.05
N LYS A 15 -18.78 -22.78 6.92
CA LYS A 15 -19.85 -21.87 6.46
C LYS A 15 -19.28 -20.67 5.68
N ALA A 16 -18.13 -20.17 6.08
CA ALA A 16 -17.50 -19.06 5.41
C ALA A 16 -16.91 -19.48 4.05
N LEU A 17 -16.29 -20.65 3.97
CA LEU A 17 -15.81 -21.23 2.72
C LEU A 17 -16.98 -21.57 1.78
N ALA A 18 -18.03 -22.23 2.24
CA ALA A 18 -19.21 -22.50 1.42
C ALA A 18 -19.84 -21.24 0.82
N TYR A 19 -19.82 -20.12 1.56
CA TYR A 19 -20.30 -18.83 1.06
C TYR A 19 -19.45 -18.28 -0.08
N ILE A 20 -18.11 -18.34 0.03
CA ILE A 20 -17.22 -17.80 -0.99
C ILE A 20 -17.04 -18.72 -2.19
N LEU A 21 -17.25 -20.02 -2.02
CA LEU A 21 -17.14 -21.04 -3.06
C LEU A 21 -18.45 -21.28 -3.83
N ASP A 22 -19.48 -20.48 -3.58
CA ASP A 22 -20.78 -20.60 -4.26
C ASP A 22 -20.60 -20.50 -5.79
N PRO A 23 -20.93 -21.56 -6.56
CA PRO A 23 -20.73 -21.59 -8.01
C PRO A 23 -21.45 -20.45 -8.74
N GLN A 24 -22.62 -20.02 -8.25
CA GLN A 24 -23.39 -18.93 -8.87
C GLN A 24 -22.69 -17.55 -8.75
N LYS A 25 -21.72 -17.41 -7.84
CA LYS A 25 -20.98 -16.17 -7.60
C LYS A 25 -19.59 -16.15 -8.21
N THR A 26 -19.07 -17.34 -8.57
CA THR A 26 -17.69 -17.56 -8.97
C THR A 26 -17.55 -18.08 -10.39
N ASP A 27 -18.60 -17.99 -11.20
CA ASP A 27 -18.67 -18.56 -12.54
C ASP A 27 -18.30 -20.06 -12.53
N ASP A 28 -19.14 -20.85 -11.89
CA ASP A 28 -18.92 -22.30 -11.69
C ASP A 28 -17.53 -22.65 -11.09
N GLN A 29 -17.05 -21.80 -10.18
CA GLN A 29 -15.75 -21.90 -9.51
C GLN A 29 -14.53 -21.66 -10.42
N LEU A 30 -14.71 -21.06 -11.59
CA LEU A 30 -13.61 -20.69 -12.48
C LEU A 30 -12.63 -19.72 -11.76
N TYR A 31 -13.17 -18.80 -10.96
CA TYR A 31 -12.37 -17.82 -10.21
C TYR A 31 -12.17 -18.23 -8.76
N VAL A 32 -11.74 -19.47 -8.53
CA VAL A 32 -11.38 -20.01 -7.22
C VAL A 32 -9.96 -20.55 -7.25
N SER A 33 -9.15 -20.19 -6.25
CA SER A 33 -7.79 -20.70 -6.07
C SER A 33 -7.50 -20.94 -4.60
N SER A 34 -6.53 -21.79 -4.31
CA SER A 34 -6.06 -22.03 -2.94
C SER A 34 -4.53 -22.08 -2.89
N TYR A 35 -4.00 -21.78 -1.73
CA TYR A 35 -2.58 -21.90 -1.44
C TYR A 35 -2.35 -22.59 -0.10
N GLY A 36 -1.39 -23.51 -0.06
CA GLY A 36 -1.11 -24.29 1.14
C GLY A 36 -2.21 -25.30 1.50
N CYS A 37 -3.32 -25.33 0.74
CA CYS A 37 -4.39 -26.34 0.82
C CYS A 37 -4.34 -27.20 -0.43
N ALA A 38 -4.66 -28.50 -0.28
CA ALA A 38 -4.70 -29.43 -1.40
C ALA A 38 -5.92 -29.17 -2.32
N ALA A 39 -7.05 -28.79 -1.71
CA ALA A 39 -8.26 -28.41 -2.40
C ALA A 39 -9.08 -27.42 -1.57
N SER A 40 -9.85 -26.57 -2.25
CA SER A 40 -10.66 -25.54 -1.59
C SER A 40 -11.75 -26.08 -0.69
N ASP A 41 -12.31 -27.25 -1.00
CA ASP A 41 -13.33 -27.96 -0.21
C ASP A 41 -12.76 -28.65 1.04
N ALA A 42 -11.49 -29.08 1.00
CA ALA A 42 -10.77 -29.66 2.12
C ALA A 42 -10.16 -28.61 3.06
N ALA A 43 -10.07 -27.34 2.64
CA ALA A 43 -9.32 -26.28 3.30
C ALA A 43 -9.71 -26.10 4.80
N ALA A 44 -10.99 -26.22 5.15
CA ALA A 44 -11.41 -26.09 6.55
C ALA A 44 -10.81 -27.17 7.46
N LYS A 45 -10.73 -28.41 6.98
CA LYS A 45 -10.11 -29.52 7.71
C LYS A 45 -8.60 -29.37 7.77
N GLU A 46 -7.98 -28.85 6.72
CA GLU A 46 -6.55 -28.55 6.71
C GLU A 46 -6.19 -27.42 7.66
N PHE A 47 -7.01 -26.36 7.75
CA PHE A 47 -6.84 -25.29 8.74
C PHE A 47 -6.90 -25.84 10.18
N GLU A 48 -7.86 -26.73 10.46
CA GLU A 48 -8.01 -27.38 11.75
C GLU A 48 -6.82 -28.30 12.06
N TRP A 49 -6.34 -29.02 11.05
CA TRP A 49 -5.14 -29.85 11.18
C TRP A 49 -3.91 -29.03 11.56
N THR A 50 -3.64 -27.93 10.85
CA THR A 50 -2.53 -27.00 11.17
C THR A 50 -2.65 -26.47 12.61
N ARG A 51 -3.86 -26.12 13.07
CA ARG A 51 -4.11 -25.69 14.44
C ARG A 51 -3.86 -26.80 15.46
N SER A 52 -4.23 -28.02 15.13
CA SER A 52 -3.97 -29.20 15.99
C SER A 52 -2.47 -29.46 16.13
N LEU A 53 -1.71 -29.33 15.06
CA LEU A 53 -0.25 -29.42 15.10
C LEU A 53 0.38 -28.34 15.98
N ALA A 54 -0.12 -27.12 15.91
CA ALA A 54 0.35 -26.02 16.75
C ALA A 54 0.10 -26.29 18.25
N VAL A 55 -1.07 -26.83 18.61
CA VAL A 55 -1.38 -27.26 19.98
C VAL A 55 -0.43 -28.35 20.46
N GLN A 56 -0.14 -29.35 19.61
CA GLN A 56 0.83 -30.42 19.92
C GLN A 56 2.25 -29.88 20.19
N GLN A 57 2.58 -28.70 19.64
CA GLN A 57 3.83 -28.00 19.89
C GLN A 57 3.76 -27.00 21.07
N GLY A 58 2.69 -27.05 21.87
CA GLY A 58 2.53 -26.19 23.05
C GLY A 58 2.11 -24.76 22.75
N MET A 59 1.70 -24.44 21.52
CA MET A 59 1.26 -23.09 21.15
C MET A 59 -0.16 -22.80 21.65
N GLN A 60 -0.36 -21.61 22.20
CA GLN A 60 -1.71 -21.15 22.59
C GLN A 60 -2.50 -20.70 21.37
N MET A 61 -3.68 -21.28 21.19
CA MET A 61 -4.53 -20.98 20.05
C MET A 61 -5.36 -19.70 20.25
N PRO A 62 -5.37 -18.81 19.24
CA PRO A 62 -6.22 -17.64 19.28
C PRO A 62 -7.71 -18.03 19.21
N LYS A 63 -8.59 -17.20 19.81
CA LYS A 63 -10.05 -17.33 19.66
C LYS A 63 -10.53 -17.15 18.21
N VAL A 64 -9.76 -16.46 17.39
CA VAL A 64 -9.99 -16.31 15.94
C VAL A 64 -9.42 -17.52 15.25
N ILE A 65 -10.24 -18.25 14.51
CA ILE A 65 -9.84 -19.48 13.81
C ILE A 65 -9.37 -19.23 12.37
N ALA A 66 -9.98 -18.23 11.72
CA ALA A 66 -9.57 -17.79 10.39
C ALA A 66 -9.86 -16.29 10.21
N ARG A 67 -9.34 -15.70 9.15
CA ARG A 67 -9.61 -14.32 8.75
C ARG A 67 -10.26 -14.31 7.38
N HIS A 68 -11.22 -13.40 7.22
CA HIS A 68 -11.88 -13.14 5.96
C HIS A 68 -11.47 -11.75 5.47
N LEU A 69 -10.61 -11.69 4.48
CA LEU A 69 -10.15 -10.50 3.80
C LEU A 69 -10.99 -10.30 2.54
N ILE A 70 -11.46 -9.10 2.31
CA ILE A 70 -12.27 -8.72 1.15
C ILE A 70 -11.54 -7.59 0.44
N GLN A 71 -11.38 -7.69 -0.89
CA GLN A 71 -10.87 -6.65 -1.76
C GLN A 71 -11.93 -6.38 -2.84
N SER A 72 -12.50 -5.18 -2.85
CA SER A 72 -13.59 -4.80 -3.75
C SER A 72 -13.12 -3.75 -4.73
N PHE A 73 -13.37 -3.96 -6.02
CA PHE A 73 -13.03 -3.04 -7.10
C PHE A 73 -14.20 -2.09 -7.43
N ALA A 74 -13.94 -1.04 -8.16
CA ALA A 74 -15.01 -0.19 -8.68
C ALA A 74 -15.73 -0.90 -9.83
N VAL A 75 -16.96 -0.47 -10.11
CA VAL A 75 -17.75 -0.98 -11.23
C VAL A 75 -17.00 -0.74 -12.55
N ASP A 76 -16.95 -1.76 -13.40
CA ASP A 76 -16.32 -1.72 -14.74
C ASP A 76 -14.83 -1.33 -14.76
N GLU A 77 -14.12 -1.50 -13.63
CA GLU A 77 -12.70 -1.14 -13.52
C GLU A 77 -11.78 -2.32 -13.85
N VAL A 78 -12.23 -3.54 -13.63
CA VAL A 78 -11.45 -4.77 -13.83
C VAL A 78 -12.30 -5.87 -14.44
N SER A 79 -11.70 -6.75 -15.25
CA SER A 79 -12.33 -8.01 -15.63
C SER A 79 -12.28 -9.01 -14.45
N PRO A 80 -13.13 -10.04 -14.44
CA PRO A 80 -13.07 -11.10 -13.42
C PRO A 80 -11.70 -11.77 -13.31
N GLU A 81 -11.07 -12.07 -14.43
CA GLU A 81 -9.73 -12.67 -14.52
C GLU A 81 -8.69 -11.76 -13.88
N GLN A 82 -8.68 -10.49 -14.27
CA GLN A 82 -7.75 -9.50 -13.71
C GLN A 82 -7.98 -9.29 -12.21
N ALA A 83 -9.24 -9.25 -11.76
CA ALA A 83 -9.58 -9.16 -10.34
C ALA A 83 -9.04 -10.35 -9.56
N HIS A 84 -9.16 -11.58 -10.12
CA HIS A 84 -8.67 -12.80 -9.50
C HIS A 84 -7.14 -12.83 -9.40
N GLU A 85 -6.43 -12.48 -10.47
CA GLU A 85 -4.96 -12.39 -10.47
C GLU A 85 -4.44 -11.35 -9.47
N ILE A 86 -5.03 -10.16 -9.43
CA ILE A 86 -4.70 -9.12 -8.43
C ILE A 86 -4.95 -9.63 -7.01
N GLY A 87 -6.05 -10.35 -6.80
CA GLY A 87 -6.38 -10.94 -5.50
C GLY A 87 -5.40 -12.02 -5.06
N LYS A 88 -4.94 -12.87 -5.99
CA LYS A 88 -3.90 -13.88 -5.74
C LYS A 88 -2.57 -13.22 -5.40
N GLN A 89 -2.12 -12.25 -6.22
CA GLN A 89 -0.90 -11.49 -5.94
C GLN A 89 -0.98 -10.82 -4.57
N PHE A 90 -2.10 -10.20 -4.25
CA PHE A 90 -2.32 -9.56 -2.96
C PHE A 90 -2.28 -10.54 -1.78
N ALA A 91 -2.93 -11.72 -1.90
CA ALA A 91 -2.89 -12.76 -0.87
C ALA A 91 -1.47 -13.30 -0.68
N ASP A 92 -0.76 -13.55 -1.78
CA ASP A 92 0.59 -14.08 -1.78
C ASP A 92 1.59 -13.12 -1.12
N GLU A 93 1.55 -11.84 -1.48
CA GLU A 93 2.47 -10.83 -0.94
C GLU A 93 2.14 -10.49 0.51
N TRP A 94 0.84 -10.44 0.86
CA TRP A 94 0.40 -10.16 2.22
C TRP A 94 0.69 -11.30 3.19
N LEU A 95 0.41 -12.55 2.80
CA LEU A 95 0.53 -13.74 3.64
C LEU A 95 1.93 -14.37 3.54
N LYS A 96 2.75 -13.94 2.57
CA LYS A 96 4.17 -14.32 2.40
C LYS A 96 4.39 -15.83 2.35
N GLY A 97 3.44 -16.56 1.81
CA GLY A 97 3.48 -18.01 1.73
C GLY A 97 3.44 -18.76 3.07
N LYS A 98 3.11 -18.11 4.18
CA LYS A 98 3.12 -18.72 5.51
C LYS A 98 1.75 -19.22 5.97
N TYR A 99 0.68 -18.78 5.34
CA TYR A 99 -0.69 -19.11 5.72
C TYR A 99 -1.38 -19.87 4.61
N GLU A 100 -2.16 -20.87 5.01
CA GLU A 100 -3.13 -21.51 4.12
C GLU A 100 -4.23 -20.52 3.80
N TYR A 101 -4.62 -20.41 2.53
CA TYR A 101 -5.76 -19.58 2.14
C TYR A 101 -6.56 -20.17 0.98
N VAL A 102 -7.80 -19.73 0.88
CA VAL A 102 -8.67 -19.90 -0.28
C VAL A 102 -9.12 -18.52 -0.73
N ILE A 103 -9.01 -18.26 -2.02
CA ILE A 103 -9.52 -17.06 -2.67
C ILE A 103 -10.62 -17.39 -3.65
N ALA A 104 -11.69 -16.61 -3.64
CA ALA A 104 -12.77 -16.65 -4.61
C ALA A 104 -13.11 -15.23 -5.07
N THR A 105 -13.23 -15.02 -6.38
CA THR A 105 -13.67 -13.77 -6.96
C THR A 105 -15.14 -13.84 -7.30
N HIS A 106 -15.94 -12.98 -6.67
CA HIS A 106 -17.38 -12.87 -6.92
C HIS A 106 -17.68 -11.82 -7.96
N ILE A 107 -18.62 -12.13 -8.85
CA ILE A 107 -19.05 -11.29 -9.98
C ILE A 107 -20.56 -10.95 -9.92
N ASP A 108 -21.26 -11.39 -8.87
CA ASP A 108 -22.72 -11.34 -8.73
C ASP A 108 -23.31 -9.93 -8.49
N LYS A 109 -22.50 -8.91 -8.19
CA LYS A 109 -22.97 -7.59 -7.75
C LYS A 109 -22.65 -6.42 -8.67
N GLY A 110 -22.47 -6.66 -9.95
CA GLY A 110 -22.11 -5.61 -10.92
C GLY A 110 -20.72 -4.99 -10.69
N HIS A 111 -19.92 -5.55 -9.80
CA HIS A 111 -18.51 -5.22 -9.59
C HIS A 111 -17.76 -6.44 -9.05
N CYS A 112 -16.52 -6.61 -9.46
CA CYS A 112 -15.68 -7.70 -8.99
C CYS A 112 -15.22 -7.47 -7.55
N HIS A 113 -15.24 -8.53 -6.74
CA HIS A 113 -14.67 -8.49 -5.40
C HIS A 113 -14.09 -9.84 -4.99
N ASN A 114 -12.89 -9.78 -4.44
CA ASN A 114 -12.16 -10.94 -3.97
C ASN A 114 -12.51 -11.22 -2.52
N HIS A 115 -12.79 -12.48 -2.21
CA HIS A 115 -12.91 -13.02 -0.88
C HIS A 115 -11.74 -13.93 -0.60
N ILE A 116 -10.89 -13.60 0.36
CA ILE A 116 -9.73 -14.39 0.76
C ILE A 116 -9.98 -14.86 2.20
N ILE A 117 -10.11 -16.17 2.40
CA ILE A 117 -10.20 -16.77 3.73
C ILE A 117 -8.89 -17.48 4.02
N PHE A 118 -8.19 -17.06 5.07
CA PHE A 118 -6.91 -17.65 5.47
C PHE A 118 -6.91 -18.10 6.93
N ASN A 119 -6.11 -19.13 7.21
CA ASN A 119 -5.95 -19.67 8.55
C ASN A 119 -5.35 -18.59 9.48
N ALA A 120 -5.89 -18.47 10.70
CA ALA A 120 -5.36 -17.53 11.68
C ALA A 120 -4.03 -17.96 12.30
N VAL A 121 -3.58 -19.18 12.04
CA VAL A 121 -2.30 -19.75 12.48
C VAL A 121 -1.51 -20.10 11.21
N ASN A 122 -0.27 -19.67 11.13
CA ASN A 122 0.57 -20.05 10.00
C ASN A 122 1.11 -21.48 10.18
N TYR A 123 1.36 -22.15 9.08
CA TYR A 123 1.79 -23.56 9.09
C TYR A 123 3.32 -23.74 9.11
N VAL A 124 4.08 -22.65 9.10
CA VAL A 124 5.55 -22.68 9.09
C VAL A 124 6.11 -22.68 10.51
N ASP A 125 5.68 -21.72 11.33
CA ASP A 125 6.15 -21.51 12.70
C ASP A 125 5.02 -21.51 13.74
N PHE A 126 3.80 -21.77 13.33
CA PHE A 126 2.57 -21.86 14.14
C PHE A 126 2.21 -20.58 14.90
N HIS A 127 2.77 -19.45 14.55
CA HIS A 127 2.40 -18.17 15.14
C HIS A 127 1.03 -17.68 14.64
N ALA A 128 0.29 -17.05 15.55
CA ALA A 128 -1.01 -16.49 15.22
C ALA A 128 -0.88 -15.17 14.45
N TYR A 129 -1.75 -14.96 13.46
CA TYR A 129 -1.87 -13.71 12.72
C TYR A 129 -2.29 -12.56 13.64
N ARG A 130 -1.49 -11.52 13.68
CA ARG A 130 -1.76 -10.30 14.46
C ARG A 130 -2.43 -9.25 13.60
N SER A 131 -3.63 -8.80 14.03
CA SER A 131 -4.38 -7.73 13.36
C SER A 131 -4.49 -6.52 14.27
N ASN A 132 -3.97 -5.39 13.83
CA ASN A 132 -3.99 -4.11 14.55
C ASN A 132 -4.09 -2.92 13.54
N LYS A 133 -4.15 -1.68 14.03
CA LYS A 133 -4.25 -0.49 13.18
C LYS A 133 -3.08 -0.32 12.20
N LYS A 134 -1.88 -0.82 12.54
CA LYS A 134 -0.70 -0.76 11.69
C LYS A 134 -0.83 -1.74 10.53
N THR A 135 -1.13 -3.02 10.83
CA THR A 135 -1.34 -4.05 9.80
C THR A 135 -2.49 -3.69 8.85
N TYR A 136 -3.53 -3.00 9.34
CA TYR A 136 -4.62 -2.50 8.50
C TYR A 136 -4.16 -1.46 7.48
N ARG A 137 -3.26 -0.56 7.87
CA ARG A 137 -2.69 0.47 6.97
C ARG A 137 -1.74 -0.14 5.96
N GLU A 138 -0.88 -1.05 6.41
CA GLU A 138 0.06 -1.76 5.54
C GLU A 138 -0.67 -2.62 4.50
N MET A 139 -1.73 -3.32 4.90
CA MET A 139 -2.57 -4.12 4.01
C MET A 139 -3.24 -3.27 2.91
N ARG A 140 -3.77 -2.08 3.28
CA ARG A 140 -4.34 -1.15 2.29
C ARG A 140 -3.30 -0.62 1.34
N HIS A 141 -2.13 -0.23 1.87
CA HIS A 141 -1.03 0.29 1.06
C HIS A 141 -0.58 -0.75 0.03
N LEU A 142 -0.39 -2.01 0.46
CA LEU A 142 -0.03 -3.09 -0.46
C LEU A 142 -1.11 -3.31 -1.55
N SER A 143 -2.40 -3.30 -1.17
CA SER A 143 -3.49 -3.40 -2.15
C SER A 143 -3.49 -2.24 -3.13
N ASP A 144 -3.19 -1.02 -2.67
CA ASP A 144 -3.10 0.18 -3.51
C ASP A 144 -1.87 0.11 -4.45
N GLU A 145 -0.72 -0.36 -3.96
CA GLU A 145 0.50 -0.58 -4.76
C GLU A 145 0.25 -1.58 -5.89
N ILE A 146 -0.32 -2.75 -5.57
CA ILE A 146 -0.65 -3.78 -6.58
C ILE A 146 -1.68 -3.24 -7.59
N CYS A 147 -2.71 -2.53 -7.15
CA CYS A 147 -3.67 -1.92 -8.06
C CYS A 147 -3.00 -0.91 -9.02
N ALA A 148 -2.07 -0.10 -8.54
CA ALA A 148 -1.31 0.83 -9.38
C ALA A 148 -0.40 0.10 -10.39
N GLU A 149 0.26 -1.00 -10.00
CA GLU A 149 1.06 -1.85 -10.90
C GLU A 149 0.21 -2.41 -12.06
N HIS A 150 -1.07 -2.70 -11.82
CA HIS A 150 -2.03 -3.15 -12.84
C HIS A 150 -2.78 -2.01 -13.55
N GLY A 151 -2.35 -0.76 -13.38
CA GLY A 151 -2.94 0.41 -14.05
C GLY A 151 -4.31 0.83 -13.52
N LEU A 152 -4.72 0.35 -12.34
CA LEU A 152 -5.99 0.68 -11.71
C LEU A 152 -5.90 1.99 -10.92
N SER A 153 -7.05 2.63 -10.72
CA SER A 153 -7.13 3.85 -9.93
C SER A 153 -6.88 3.58 -8.44
N VAL A 154 -6.09 4.43 -7.80
CA VAL A 154 -5.78 4.37 -6.36
C VAL A 154 -6.31 5.61 -5.67
N ILE A 155 -6.79 5.48 -4.43
CA ILE A 155 -7.18 6.64 -3.61
C ILE A 155 -5.90 7.28 -3.07
N PRO A 156 -5.56 8.53 -3.46
CA PRO A 156 -4.42 9.20 -2.86
C PRO A 156 -4.64 9.34 -1.35
N PRO A 157 -3.59 9.19 -0.53
CA PRO A 157 -3.71 9.35 0.91
C PRO A 157 -4.26 10.74 1.22
N SER A 158 -5.43 10.82 1.87
CA SER A 158 -6.03 12.09 2.25
C SER A 158 -5.21 12.73 3.36
N GLN A 159 -4.75 13.97 3.15
CA GLN A 159 -4.10 14.79 4.18
C GLN A 159 -5.12 15.37 5.20
N GLY A 160 -6.23 14.69 5.46
CA GLY A 160 -7.29 15.18 6.33
C GLY A 160 -8.24 14.10 6.83
N LYS A 161 -9.34 14.50 7.46
CA LYS A 161 -10.45 13.61 7.82
C LYS A 161 -10.97 12.96 6.56
N GLY A 162 -11.02 11.61 6.54
CA GLY A 162 -11.45 10.84 5.38
C GLY A 162 -12.80 11.33 4.83
N MET A 163 -12.91 11.35 3.51
CA MET A 163 -14.15 11.67 2.80
C MET A 163 -15.19 10.59 3.10
N ASP A 164 -16.43 10.98 3.39
CA ASP A 164 -17.53 10.03 3.53
C ASP A 164 -17.78 9.31 2.20
N TYR A 165 -18.10 8.02 2.25
CA TYR A 165 -18.34 7.20 1.06
C TYR A 165 -19.41 7.80 0.13
N LYS A 166 -20.45 8.43 0.71
CA LYS A 166 -21.49 9.13 -0.06
C LYS A 166 -20.91 10.32 -0.83
N GLU A 167 -20.11 11.14 -0.16
CA GLU A 167 -19.43 12.29 -0.79
C GLU A 167 -18.44 11.85 -1.88
N TYR A 168 -17.73 10.75 -1.66
CA TYR A 168 -16.85 10.14 -2.66
C TYR A 168 -17.62 9.68 -3.91
N THR A 169 -18.74 9.00 -3.72
CA THR A 169 -19.56 8.51 -4.84
C THR A 169 -20.18 9.66 -5.63
N GLU A 170 -20.64 10.72 -4.94
CA GLU A 170 -21.15 11.95 -5.55
C GLU A 170 -20.05 12.70 -6.30
N ALA A 171 -18.81 12.72 -5.76
CA ALA A 171 -17.65 13.31 -6.43
C ALA A 171 -17.32 12.57 -7.73
N LYS A 172 -17.31 11.22 -7.71
CA LYS A 172 -17.05 10.39 -8.89
C LYS A 172 -18.13 10.56 -9.98
N ARG A 173 -19.40 10.78 -9.59
CA ARG A 173 -20.52 11.06 -10.51
C ARG A 173 -20.55 12.50 -11.02
N GLY A 174 -19.60 13.35 -10.57
CA GLY A 174 -19.59 14.78 -10.92
C GLY A 174 -20.74 15.59 -10.29
N THR A 175 -21.50 15.00 -9.37
CA THR A 175 -22.64 15.64 -8.67
C THR A 175 -22.23 16.34 -7.38
N SER A 176 -21.04 16.04 -6.82
CA SER A 176 -20.55 16.67 -5.61
C SER A 176 -20.33 18.18 -5.80
N TRP A 177 -21.09 18.97 -5.06
CA TRP A 177 -20.98 20.42 -5.08
C TRP A 177 -19.62 20.93 -4.55
N LYS A 178 -18.99 20.25 -3.61
CA LYS A 178 -17.63 20.57 -3.14
C LYS A 178 -16.59 20.36 -4.24
N GLN A 179 -16.76 19.30 -5.04
CA GLN A 179 -15.90 19.04 -6.19
C GLN A 179 -16.07 20.12 -7.28
N LYS A 180 -17.33 20.51 -7.57
CA LYS A 180 -17.62 21.60 -8.50
C LYS A 180 -17.00 22.91 -8.03
N LEU A 181 -17.14 23.23 -6.74
CA LEU A 181 -16.52 24.43 -6.15
C LEU A 181 -15.00 24.41 -6.27
N LYS A 182 -14.34 23.27 -5.96
CA LYS A 182 -12.88 23.12 -6.17
C LYS A 182 -12.45 23.37 -7.60
N GLN A 183 -13.12 22.72 -8.55
CA GLN A 183 -12.83 22.86 -9.99
C GLN A 183 -13.01 24.31 -10.46
N THR A 184 -14.04 24.99 -9.98
CA THR A 184 -14.29 26.40 -10.32
C THR A 184 -13.22 27.30 -9.73
N ILE A 185 -12.87 27.12 -8.44
CA ILE A 185 -11.74 27.87 -7.83
C ILE A 185 -10.45 27.63 -8.60
N ASP A 186 -10.12 26.37 -8.92
CA ASP A 186 -8.89 26.03 -9.65
C ASP A 186 -8.85 26.68 -11.04
N ARG A 187 -9.99 26.70 -11.77
CA ARG A 187 -10.11 27.38 -13.05
C ARG A 187 -9.98 28.89 -12.91
N CYS A 188 -10.66 29.52 -11.95
CA CYS A 188 -10.59 30.96 -11.71
C CYS A 188 -9.18 31.40 -11.29
N VAL A 189 -8.48 30.61 -10.46
CA VAL A 189 -7.08 30.86 -10.11
C VAL A 189 -6.17 30.82 -11.34
N ILE A 190 -6.44 29.94 -12.31
CA ILE A 190 -5.63 29.85 -13.55
C ILE A 190 -5.86 31.06 -14.46
N THR A 191 -7.05 31.64 -14.50
CA THR A 191 -7.40 32.71 -15.44
C THR A 191 -7.20 34.10 -14.87
N SER A 192 -7.31 34.30 -13.55
CA SER A 192 -7.19 35.61 -12.90
C SER A 192 -5.76 36.15 -12.90
N LYS A 193 -5.61 37.46 -13.04
CA LYS A 193 -4.33 38.20 -12.94
C LYS A 193 -3.99 38.52 -11.49
N ASP A 194 -5.02 38.83 -10.72
CA ASP A 194 -4.94 39.18 -9.30
C ASP A 194 -6.12 38.57 -8.50
N TYR A 195 -6.14 38.84 -7.21
CA TYR A 195 -7.17 38.32 -6.32
C TYR A 195 -8.54 38.94 -6.53
N ASP A 196 -8.61 40.21 -6.92
CA ASP A 196 -9.88 40.91 -7.14
C ASP A 196 -10.55 40.41 -8.42
N GLU A 197 -9.77 40.14 -9.47
CA GLU A 197 -10.26 39.49 -10.69
C GLU A 197 -10.73 38.04 -10.40
N PHE A 198 -10.03 37.31 -9.52
CA PHE A 198 -10.46 36.00 -9.05
C PHE A 198 -11.84 36.05 -8.38
N LEU A 199 -12.08 37.04 -7.53
CA LEU A 199 -13.39 37.19 -6.87
C LEU A 199 -14.51 37.47 -7.88
N LYS A 200 -14.23 38.34 -8.87
CA LYS A 200 -15.19 38.61 -9.98
C LYS A 200 -15.50 37.37 -10.79
N LEU A 201 -14.48 36.60 -11.20
CA LEU A 201 -14.66 35.37 -11.94
C LEU A 201 -15.44 34.30 -11.16
N MET A 202 -15.31 34.25 -9.84
CA MET A 202 -16.10 33.38 -8.97
C MET A 202 -17.57 33.83 -8.92
N GLN A 203 -17.84 35.14 -8.90
CA GLN A 203 -19.21 35.71 -8.96
C GLN A 203 -19.86 35.42 -10.32
N ASP A 204 -19.11 35.65 -11.40
CA ASP A 204 -19.56 35.34 -12.77
C ASP A 204 -19.85 33.84 -12.97
N ALA A 205 -19.15 32.99 -12.23
CA ALA A 205 -19.40 31.53 -12.20
C ALA A 205 -20.60 31.11 -11.32
N GLY A 206 -21.38 32.08 -10.80
CA GLY A 206 -22.60 31.81 -10.03
C GLY A 206 -22.38 31.52 -8.55
N TYR A 207 -21.25 31.96 -7.99
CA TYR A 207 -20.99 31.80 -6.54
C TYR A 207 -21.16 33.13 -5.80
N GLU A 208 -21.97 33.14 -4.76
CA GLU A 208 -21.98 34.21 -3.77
C GLU A 208 -20.77 34.10 -2.87
N ILE A 209 -20.12 35.22 -2.58
CA ILE A 209 -18.91 35.30 -1.79
C ILE A 209 -19.18 36.04 -0.50
N LYS A 210 -18.80 35.44 0.62
CA LYS A 210 -18.81 36.09 1.93
C LYS A 210 -17.39 36.18 2.44
N THR A 211 -16.92 37.41 2.59
CA THR A 211 -15.61 37.76 3.20
C THR A 211 -15.77 37.93 4.71
N GLY A 212 -14.76 37.52 5.48
CA GLY A 212 -14.70 37.60 6.93
C GLY A 212 -13.43 36.92 7.44
N LYS A 213 -13.43 36.40 8.67
CA LYS A 213 -12.25 35.64 9.18
C LYS A 213 -11.80 34.51 8.22
N TYR A 214 -12.72 33.99 7.40
CA TYR A 214 -12.46 33.00 6.34
C TYR A 214 -13.37 33.30 5.16
N ILE A 215 -12.82 33.28 3.95
CA ILE A 215 -13.60 33.37 2.73
C ILE A 215 -14.54 32.15 2.60
N SER A 216 -15.77 32.39 2.20
CA SER A 216 -16.80 31.37 2.08
C SER A 216 -17.59 31.55 0.78
N PHE A 217 -17.98 30.45 0.16
CA PHE A 217 -18.69 30.43 -1.11
C PHE A 217 -20.04 29.72 -0.98
N ARG A 218 -21.03 30.17 -1.74
CA ARG A 218 -22.35 29.56 -1.85
C ARG A 218 -22.75 29.53 -3.32
N ALA A 219 -23.02 28.35 -3.85
CA ALA A 219 -23.58 28.22 -5.19
C ALA A 219 -25.09 28.47 -5.19
N GLU A 220 -25.65 28.86 -6.33
CA GLU A 220 -27.08 28.97 -6.52
C GLU A 220 -27.80 27.66 -6.13
N GLY A 221 -28.89 27.76 -5.38
CA GLY A 221 -29.63 26.60 -4.85
C GLY A 221 -29.08 26.00 -3.54
N GLN A 222 -28.01 26.56 -2.95
CA GLN A 222 -27.48 26.13 -1.65
C GLN A 222 -27.98 27.03 -0.52
N GLU A 223 -28.39 26.42 0.61
CA GLU A 223 -28.83 27.16 1.79
C GLU A 223 -27.65 27.75 2.60
N ARG A 224 -26.49 27.07 2.64
CA ARG A 224 -25.39 27.38 3.53
C ARG A 224 -24.09 27.72 2.79
N PHE A 225 -23.40 28.76 3.30
CA PHE A 225 -22.05 29.10 2.86
C PHE A 225 -21.04 28.02 3.29
N THR A 226 -20.12 27.68 2.39
CA THR A 226 -19.00 26.79 2.66
C THR A 226 -17.73 27.58 2.80
N ARG A 227 -17.08 27.42 3.94
CA ARG A 227 -15.76 28.01 4.20
C ARG A 227 -14.70 27.34 3.31
N ALA A 228 -13.93 28.13 2.59
CA ALA A 228 -12.88 27.65 1.69
C ALA A 228 -11.91 26.69 2.39
N LYS A 229 -11.51 26.94 3.63
CA LYS A 229 -10.66 26.04 4.42
C LYS A 229 -11.25 24.64 4.64
N THR A 230 -12.59 24.46 4.58
CA THR A 230 -13.22 23.14 4.81
C THR A 230 -13.18 22.25 3.59
N ILE A 231 -12.84 22.79 2.41
CA ILE A 231 -12.68 22.05 1.18
C ILE A 231 -11.22 21.62 0.95
N GLY A 232 -10.27 22.16 1.69
CA GLY A 232 -8.85 21.79 1.69
C GLY A 232 -7.93 22.96 1.96
N ASP A 233 -6.72 22.68 2.45
CA ASP A 233 -5.75 23.72 2.83
C ASP A 233 -5.31 24.59 1.63
N ASN A 234 -5.24 24.03 0.43
CA ASN A 234 -4.90 24.75 -0.81
C ASN A 234 -5.98 25.74 -1.28
N TYR A 235 -7.13 25.77 -0.62
CA TYR A 235 -8.27 26.64 -0.95
C TYR A 235 -8.50 27.74 0.10
N THR A 236 -7.61 27.91 1.08
CA THR A 236 -7.61 29.07 1.97
C THR A 236 -7.31 30.34 1.18
N GLU A 237 -7.78 31.47 1.69
CA GLU A 237 -7.60 32.79 1.03
C GLU A 237 -6.13 33.05 0.71
N ASP A 238 -5.25 32.87 1.69
CA ASP A 238 -3.81 33.06 1.55
C ASP A 238 -3.22 32.13 0.45
N ARG A 239 -3.60 30.86 0.46
CA ARG A 239 -3.15 29.91 -0.56
C ARG A 239 -3.68 30.21 -1.97
N ILE A 240 -4.90 30.74 -2.08
CA ILE A 240 -5.44 31.20 -3.37
C ILE A 240 -4.61 32.37 -3.88
N LYS A 241 -4.31 33.37 -3.02
CA LYS A 241 -3.45 34.52 -3.36
C LYS A 241 -2.04 34.06 -3.78
N GLU A 242 -1.41 33.17 -3.01
CA GLU A 242 -0.11 32.58 -3.36
C GLU A 242 -0.12 31.85 -4.71
N ARG A 243 -1.16 31.08 -5.01
CA ARG A 243 -1.31 30.37 -6.29
C ARG A 243 -1.46 31.30 -7.47
N ILE A 244 -2.18 32.41 -7.31
CA ILE A 244 -2.31 33.45 -8.35
C ILE A 244 -0.97 34.11 -8.59
N GLN A 245 -0.22 34.48 -7.53
CA GLN A 245 1.08 35.12 -7.61
C GLN A 245 2.17 34.18 -8.15
N GLY A 246 2.22 32.95 -7.67
CA GLY A 246 3.26 31.96 -8.04
C GLY A 246 3.21 31.49 -9.51
N ARG A 247 2.10 31.69 -10.21
CA ARG A 247 1.95 31.34 -11.62
C ARG A 247 2.83 32.18 -12.54
N ASN A 248 3.02 33.44 -12.23
CA ASN A 248 3.84 34.35 -13.02
C ASN A 248 5.35 34.07 -12.92
N ALA A 249 5.79 33.49 -11.79
CA ALA A 249 7.18 33.10 -11.56
C ALA A 249 7.59 31.85 -12.37
N ARG A 250 6.73 30.83 -12.46
CA ARG A 250 7.04 29.56 -13.18
C ARG A 250 7.21 29.74 -14.69
N ARG A 251 6.55 30.70 -15.32
CA ARG A 251 6.63 30.94 -16.76
C ARG A 251 7.98 31.48 -17.20
N ARG A 252 8.74 32.15 -16.30
CA ARG A 252 10.07 32.70 -16.56
C ARG A 252 11.22 31.73 -16.33
N GLN A 253 11.02 30.62 -15.55
CA GLN A 253 12.08 29.68 -15.17
C GLN A 253 12.36 28.56 -16.18
N MET A 254 11.53 28.33 -17.16
CA MET A 254 11.74 27.23 -18.14
C MET A 254 12.82 27.54 -19.21
N GLN A 255 13.46 28.70 -19.20
CA GLN A 255 14.37 29.13 -20.28
C GLN A 255 15.88 29.14 -19.96
N ASN A 256 16.32 28.88 -18.72
CA ASN A 256 17.73 28.87 -18.38
C ASN A 256 18.24 27.51 -17.92
N GLY A 257 19.02 26.86 -18.78
CA GLY A 257 19.67 25.58 -18.52
C GLY A 257 20.59 25.59 -17.28
N ARG A 258 20.48 24.60 -16.44
CA ARG A 258 21.30 24.37 -15.25
C ARG A 258 22.73 24.03 -15.65
N LYS A 259 23.68 24.91 -15.37
CA LYS A 259 25.14 24.68 -15.46
C LYS A 259 25.67 24.20 -14.11
N ASN A 260 26.81 23.50 -14.13
CA ASN A 260 27.51 22.97 -12.97
C ASN A 260 27.51 23.92 -11.76
N ILE A 261 26.78 23.55 -10.73
CA ILE A 261 26.60 24.34 -9.51
C ILE A 261 27.40 23.67 -8.39
N SER A 262 28.30 24.42 -7.74
CA SER A 262 29.01 23.98 -6.54
C SER A 262 28.11 24.18 -5.33
N LEU A 263 27.47 23.09 -4.84
CA LEU A 263 26.44 23.13 -3.83
C LEU A 263 26.83 23.82 -2.52
N ILE A 264 28.08 23.63 -2.07
CA ILE A 264 28.54 24.17 -0.79
C ILE A 264 28.64 25.68 -0.83
N SER A 265 29.27 26.23 -1.89
CA SER A 265 29.43 27.69 -2.03
C SER A 265 28.10 28.39 -2.23
N ASP A 266 27.18 27.79 -2.97
CA ASP A 266 25.88 28.39 -3.26
C ASP A 266 24.95 28.39 -2.04
N ILE A 267 24.92 27.29 -1.26
CA ILE A 267 24.19 27.23 0.02
C ILE A 267 24.79 28.24 1.02
N GLN A 268 26.14 28.36 1.12
CA GLN A 268 26.77 29.32 2.02
C GLN A 268 26.47 30.79 1.62
N ASN A 269 26.45 31.08 0.34
CA ASN A 269 26.07 32.41 -0.15
C ASN A 269 24.60 32.74 0.16
N ARG A 270 23.72 31.77 0.04
CA ARG A 270 22.29 31.90 0.44
C ARG A 270 22.12 32.13 1.93
N ILE A 271 22.85 31.38 2.78
CA ILE A 271 22.85 31.59 4.23
C ILE A 271 23.24 33.04 4.57
N LYS A 272 24.28 33.60 3.95
CA LYS A 272 24.70 35.00 4.13
C LYS A 272 23.63 36.01 3.74
N GLN A 273 22.85 35.72 2.67
CA GLN A 273 21.74 36.58 2.23
C GLN A 273 20.54 36.56 3.20
N ILE A 274 20.27 35.42 3.82
CA ILE A 274 19.18 35.26 4.80
C ILE A 274 19.46 36.01 6.14
N ASP A 275 20.75 36.22 6.45
CA ASP A 275 21.15 36.90 7.69
C ASP A 275 20.96 38.44 7.62
N SER A 276 20.75 39.00 6.44
CA SER A 276 20.49 40.42 6.23
C SER A 276 18.97 40.72 6.29
N LYS A 277 18.43 41.06 7.48
CA LYS A 277 17.16 41.76 7.81
C LYS A 277 15.82 41.18 7.27
N GLY A 278 14.85 41.03 8.17
CA GLY A 278 13.43 40.89 7.88
C GLY A 278 12.73 39.57 8.25
N PHE A 279 13.44 38.47 8.54
CA PHE A 279 12.81 37.19 8.97
C PHE A 279 12.61 37.13 10.49
N GLU A 280 11.48 36.60 10.95
CA GLU A 280 11.29 36.28 12.38
C GLU A 280 12.43 35.41 12.90
N HIS A 281 12.95 35.72 14.07
CA HIS A 281 14.12 35.06 14.68
C HIS A 281 14.00 33.53 14.75
N SER A 282 12.82 33.01 15.05
CA SER A 282 12.51 31.57 15.11
C SER A 282 12.65 30.87 13.75
N MET A 283 12.28 31.55 12.68
CA MET A 283 12.34 31.03 11.31
C MET A 283 13.78 31.01 10.78
N LYS A 284 14.59 32.06 11.09
CA LYS A 284 16.02 32.07 10.81
C LYS A 284 16.75 30.90 11.47
N ILE A 285 16.50 30.65 12.77
CA ILE A 285 17.11 29.52 13.49
C ILE A 285 16.76 28.18 12.83
N LYS A 286 15.52 28.00 12.37
CA LYS A 286 15.07 26.77 11.72
C LYS A 286 15.81 26.58 10.39
N ILE A 287 15.84 27.59 9.53
CA ILE A 287 16.52 27.55 8.22
C ILE A 287 18.02 27.30 8.41
N LEU A 288 18.68 27.97 9.34
CA LEU A 288 20.11 27.78 9.63
C LEU A 288 20.42 26.36 10.13
N LYS A 289 19.54 25.75 10.95
CA LYS A 289 19.68 24.37 11.39
C LYS A 289 19.51 23.39 10.24
N GLU A 290 18.56 23.61 9.37
CA GLU A 290 18.33 22.76 8.17
C GLU A 290 19.50 22.89 7.19
N ALA A 291 20.00 24.11 6.94
CA ALA A 291 21.17 24.37 6.11
C ALA A 291 22.44 23.70 6.67
N ALA A 292 22.69 23.83 7.98
CA ALA A 292 23.85 23.20 8.62
C ALA A 292 23.78 21.66 8.52
N ARG A 293 22.60 21.06 8.74
CA ARG A 293 22.42 19.61 8.58
C ARG A 293 22.67 19.16 7.15
N THR A 294 22.16 19.93 6.18
CA THR A 294 22.33 19.63 4.75
C THR A 294 23.80 19.75 4.34
N LEU A 295 24.50 20.82 4.76
CA LEU A 295 25.93 20.99 4.49
C LEU A 295 26.78 19.89 5.11
N ASN A 296 26.53 19.53 6.39
CA ASN A 296 27.24 18.43 7.03
C ASN A 296 27.04 17.12 6.28
N TYR A 297 25.80 16.79 5.90
CA TYR A 297 25.50 15.59 5.15
C TYR A 297 26.21 15.55 3.80
N LEU A 298 26.18 16.67 3.03
CA LEU A 298 26.86 16.77 1.75
C LEU A 298 28.37 16.61 1.89
N THR A 299 28.98 17.22 2.92
CA THR A 299 30.41 17.13 3.19
C THR A 299 30.82 15.72 3.64
N GLU A 300 30.08 15.10 4.55
CA GLU A 300 30.35 13.75 5.06
C GLU A 300 30.21 12.67 3.98
N ASN A 301 29.37 12.91 2.97
CA ASN A 301 29.16 12.00 1.84
C ASN A 301 29.89 12.41 0.56
N GLU A 302 30.76 13.44 0.63
CA GLU A 302 31.55 13.97 -0.51
C GLU A 302 30.70 14.42 -1.72
N LEU A 303 29.44 14.85 -1.47
CA LEU A 303 28.50 15.29 -2.50
C LEU A 303 28.68 16.78 -2.79
N LEU A 304 29.76 17.13 -3.52
CA LEU A 304 30.16 18.51 -3.75
C LEU A 304 29.43 19.17 -4.92
N GLN A 305 28.95 18.39 -5.87
CA GLN A 305 28.22 18.83 -7.04
C GLN A 305 26.77 18.38 -7.00
N TYR A 306 25.86 19.15 -7.61
CA TYR A 306 24.46 18.76 -7.69
C TYR A 306 24.25 17.42 -8.43
N ALA A 307 25.06 17.18 -9.46
CA ALA A 307 25.03 15.93 -10.22
C ALA A 307 25.40 14.71 -9.35
N ASP A 308 26.34 14.86 -8.40
CA ASP A 308 26.72 13.79 -7.47
C ASP A 308 25.58 13.46 -6.51
N LEU A 309 24.85 14.49 -6.05
CA LEU A 309 23.67 14.31 -5.21
C LEU A 309 22.53 13.61 -5.97
N GLU A 310 22.26 14.03 -7.22
CA GLU A 310 21.24 13.37 -8.06
C GLU A 310 21.58 11.91 -8.32
N LYS A 311 22.84 11.62 -8.66
CA LYS A 311 23.32 10.27 -8.87
C LYS A 311 23.18 9.42 -7.60
N LYS A 312 23.54 9.97 -6.43
CA LYS A 312 23.41 9.26 -5.15
C LYS A 312 21.95 8.96 -4.81
N VAL A 313 21.01 9.87 -5.12
CA VAL A 313 19.56 9.65 -4.99
C VAL A 313 19.14 8.48 -5.87
N GLU A 314 19.51 8.50 -7.15
CA GLU A 314 19.19 7.45 -8.11
C GLU A 314 19.76 6.08 -7.69
N ASP A 315 21.02 6.02 -7.24
CA ASP A 315 21.69 4.80 -6.78
C ASP A 315 20.96 4.18 -5.58
N ILE A 316 20.54 5.00 -4.60
CA ILE A 316 19.81 4.51 -3.42
C ILE A 316 18.42 4.01 -3.81
N HIS A 317 17.68 4.74 -4.66
CA HIS A 317 16.36 4.32 -5.11
C HIS A 317 16.45 3.04 -5.96
N SER A 318 17.40 2.97 -6.90
CA SER A 318 17.64 1.77 -7.71
C SER A 318 18.00 0.56 -6.85
N SER A 319 18.83 0.76 -5.82
CA SER A 319 19.19 -0.32 -4.86
C SER A 319 17.96 -0.77 -4.05
N TYR A 320 17.11 0.17 -3.63
CA TYR A 320 15.87 -0.14 -2.92
C TYR A 320 14.89 -0.95 -3.78
N GLU A 321 14.73 -0.59 -5.05
CA GLU A 321 13.88 -1.30 -6.01
C GLU A 321 14.46 -2.70 -6.31
N ARG A 322 15.76 -2.80 -6.56
CA ARG A 322 16.44 -4.08 -6.80
C ARG A 322 16.27 -5.04 -5.63
N THR A 323 16.53 -4.58 -4.40
CA THR A 323 16.32 -5.39 -3.20
C THR A 323 14.87 -5.84 -3.05
N GLY A 324 13.91 -5.02 -3.49
CA GLY A 324 12.50 -5.38 -3.56
C GLY A 324 12.21 -6.50 -4.58
N ALA A 325 12.85 -6.44 -5.74
CA ALA A 325 12.73 -7.48 -6.77
C ALA A 325 13.36 -8.82 -6.30
N ASP A 326 14.56 -8.77 -5.71
CA ASP A 326 15.23 -9.95 -5.16
C ASP A 326 14.39 -10.61 -4.05
N LEU A 327 13.76 -9.81 -3.20
CA LEU A 327 12.83 -10.28 -2.18
C LEU A 327 11.63 -11.03 -2.78
N LYS A 328 11.04 -10.50 -3.85
CA LYS A 328 9.93 -11.16 -4.57
C LYS A 328 10.36 -12.53 -5.12
N VAL A 329 11.59 -12.65 -5.61
CA VAL A 329 12.13 -13.94 -6.12
C VAL A 329 12.26 -14.96 -4.99
N VAL A 330 12.85 -14.57 -3.86
CA VAL A 330 13.00 -15.44 -2.68
C VAL A 330 11.65 -15.87 -2.13
N GLU A 331 10.70 -14.95 -2.03
CA GLU A 331 9.34 -15.25 -1.59
C GLU A 331 8.62 -16.20 -2.54
N ALA A 332 8.82 -16.08 -3.86
CA ALA A 332 8.28 -17.01 -4.85
C ALA A 332 8.87 -18.42 -4.70
N GLN A 333 10.16 -18.55 -4.37
CA GLN A 333 10.79 -19.84 -4.10
C GLN A 333 10.24 -20.46 -2.80
N LEU A 334 10.11 -19.67 -1.73
CA LEU A 334 9.49 -20.11 -0.48
C LEU A 334 8.07 -20.61 -0.67
N ARG A 335 7.27 -19.93 -1.51
CA ARG A 335 5.91 -20.34 -1.87
C ARG A 335 5.84 -21.72 -2.53
N LYS A 336 6.87 -22.14 -3.23
CA LYS A 336 6.96 -23.50 -3.82
C LYS A 336 7.41 -24.54 -2.80
N VAL A 337 8.41 -24.23 -2.00
CA VAL A 337 9.02 -25.18 -1.05
C VAL A 337 8.15 -25.45 0.17
N GLN A 338 7.50 -24.44 0.74
CA GLN A 338 6.74 -24.57 1.98
C GLN A 338 5.54 -25.53 1.90
N PRO A 339 4.69 -25.48 0.86
CA PRO A 339 3.60 -26.47 0.71
C PRO A 339 4.11 -27.88 0.51
N LEU A 340 5.23 -28.10 -0.16
CA LEU A 340 5.83 -29.42 -0.32
C LEU A 340 6.22 -30.00 1.03
N ILE A 341 6.92 -29.25 1.87
CA ILE A 341 7.31 -29.68 3.22
C ILE A 341 6.07 -30.02 4.05
N LYS A 342 5.04 -29.14 4.01
CA LYS A 342 3.77 -29.37 4.70
C LYS A 342 3.12 -30.67 4.28
N ASN A 343 2.95 -30.87 2.97
CA ASN A 343 2.26 -32.05 2.43
C ASN A 343 3.02 -33.34 2.67
N ILE A 344 4.36 -33.35 2.52
CA ILE A 344 5.19 -34.53 2.84
C ILE A 344 5.10 -34.85 4.34
N SER A 345 5.20 -33.85 5.21
CA SER A 345 5.06 -34.03 6.66
C SER A 345 3.70 -34.59 7.04
N THR A 346 2.61 -34.03 6.45
CA THR A 346 1.25 -34.49 6.66
C THR A 346 1.04 -35.92 6.18
N TYR A 347 1.52 -36.24 4.98
CA TYR A 347 1.47 -37.59 4.43
C TYR A 347 2.18 -38.60 5.34
N GLN A 348 3.40 -38.30 5.78
CA GLN A 348 4.19 -39.18 6.66
C GLN A 348 3.50 -39.41 8.01
N LYS A 349 2.94 -38.36 8.63
CA LYS A 349 2.26 -38.44 9.94
C LYS A 349 0.97 -39.21 9.85
N LEU A 350 0.19 -39.09 8.78
CA LEU A 350 -1.13 -39.71 8.64
C LEU A 350 -1.13 -41.07 7.90
N LYS A 351 0.01 -41.41 7.29
CA LYS A 351 0.16 -42.72 6.61
C LYS A 351 -0.23 -43.92 7.50
N PRO A 352 0.18 -44.01 8.79
CA PRO A 352 -0.23 -45.12 9.65
C PRO A 352 -1.76 -45.23 9.81
N VAL A 353 -2.48 -44.09 9.87
CA VAL A 353 -3.94 -44.07 9.96
C VAL A 353 -4.57 -44.58 8.68
N TYR A 354 -4.05 -44.18 7.53
CA TYR A 354 -4.51 -44.66 6.22
C TYR A 354 -4.21 -46.13 5.99
N ASP A 355 -3.04 -46.62 6.43
CA ASP A 355 -2.67 -48.02 6.36
C ASP A 355 -3.63 -48.89 7.25
N ALA A 356 -4.01 -48.37 8.42
CA ALA A 356 -5.02 -49.03 9.28
C ALA A 356 -6.40 -48.99 8.59
N TYR A 357 -6.81 -47.89 7.97
CA TYR A 357 -8.05 -47.81 7.19
C TYR A 357 -8.09 -48.83 6.03
N SER A 358 -6.97 -48.97 5.32
CA SER A 358 -6.90 -49.90 4.19
C SER A 358 -7.07 -51.35 4.59
N LYS A 359 -6.60 -51.71 5.79
CA LYS A 359 -6.65 -53.08 6.35
C LYS A 359 -7.95 -53.39 7.09
N THR A 360 -8.74 -52.39 7.51
CA THR A 360 -9.98 -52.63 8.28
C THR A 360 -11.09 -53.22 7.45
N LYS A 361 -11.86 -54.14 8.05
CA LYS A 361 -13.05 -54.76 7.42
C LYS A 361 -14.25 -53.80 7.42
N ASN A 362 -14.37 -52.94 8.44
CA ASN A 362 -15.49 -51.99 8.59
C ASN A 362 -15.02 -50.57 8.18
N LYS A 363 -14.83 -50.35 6.89
CA LYS A 363 -14.40 -49.07 6.34
C LYS A 363 -15.33 -47.89 6.65
N PRO A 364 -16.69 -48.01 6.57
CA PRO A 364 -17.57 -46.87 6.85
C PRO A 364 -17.45 -46.35 8.29
N SER A 365 -17.46 -47.25 9.29
CA SER A 365 -17.32 -46.85 10.70
C SER A 365 -15.96 -46.24 11.01
N PHE A 366 -14.88 -46.82 10.46
CA PHE A 366 -13.54 -46.27 10.62
C PHE A 366 -13.41 -44.87 9.97
N ARG A 367 -13.98 -44.71 8.77
CA ARG A 367 -13.98 -43.42 8.07
C ARG A 367 -14.78 -42.37 8.84
N ALA A 368 -15.94 -42.72 9.37
CA ALA A 368 -16.75 -41.82 10.19
C ALA A 368 -16.02 -41.36 11.48
N ALA A 369 -15.27 -42.28 12.12
CA ALA A 369 -14.51 -41.96 13.32
C ALA A 369 -13.24 -41.09 13.07
N ARG A 370 -12.65 -41.21 11.89
CA ARG A 370 -11.37 -40.51 11.53
C ARG A 370 -11.45 -39.77 10.21
N GLU A 371 -12.61 -39.23 9.90
CA GLU A 371 -12.87 -38.56 8.61
C GLU A 371 -11.90 -37.41 8.34
N ALA A 372 -11.62 -36.54 9.32
CA ALA A 372 -10.73 -35.42 9.17
C ALA A 372 -9.30 -35.86 8.78
N GLU A 373 -8.77 -36.89 9.47
CA GLU A 373 -7.42 -37.39 9.22
C GLU A 373 -7.30 -38.04 7.82
N LEU A 374 -8.31 -38.82 7.43
CA LEU A 374 -8.32 -39.45 6.11
C LEU A 374 -8.46 -38.45 4.96
N VAL A 375 -9.33 -37.45 5.10
CA VAL A 375 -9.48 -36.38 4.08
C VAL A 375 -8.20 -35.60 3.94
N VAL A 376 -7.55 -35.22 5.04
CA VAL A 376 -6.27 -34.47 5.01
C VAL A 376 -5.15 -35.31 4.40
N PHE A 377 -5.13 -36.63 4.67
CA PHE A 377 -4.17 -37.56 4.05
C PHE A 377 -4.38 -37.69 2.53
N GLU A 378 -5.64 -37.92 2.13
CA GLU A 378 -6.03 -38.05 0.72
C GLU A 378 -5.70 -36.78 -0.07
N ALA A 379 -5.97 -35.61 0.53
CA ALA A 379 -5.63 -34.30 -0.04
C ALA A 379 -4.12 -34.10 -0.19
N ALA A 380 -3.34 -34.37 0.86
CA ALA A 380 -1.87 -34.29 0.80
C ALA A 380 -1.29 -35.25 -0.24
N LYS A 381 -1.81 -36.48 -0.33
CA LYS A 381 -1.40 -37.49 -1.32
C LYS A 381 -1.69 -37.02 -2.74
N SER A 382 -2.88 -36.49 -3.01
CA SER A 382 -3.27 -35.98 -4.33
C SER A 382 -2.37 -34.83 -4.76
N THR A 383 -2.10 -33.87 -3.86
CA THR A 383 -1.21 -32.73 -4.14
C THR A 383 0.21 -33.18 -4.45
N LEU A 384 0.75 -34.13 -3.67
CA LEU A 384 2.10 -34.66 -3.92
C LEU A 384 2.19 -35.39 -5.26
N LEU A 385 1.17 -36.14 -5.64
CA LEU A 385 1.10 -36.79 -6.95
C LEU A 385 1.02 -35.79 -8.10
N ALA A 386 0.23 -34.72 -7.95
CA ALA A 386 0.10 -33.66 -8.93
C ALA A 386 1.41 -32.86 -9.11
N MET A 387 2.22 -32.73 -8.04
CA MET A 387 3.52 -32.03 -8.06
C MET A 387 4.67 -32.91 -8.54
N GLN A 388 4.46 -34.21 -8.65
CA GLN A 388 5.55 -35.15 -8.95
C GLN A 388 5.98 -35.15 -10.44
N ASP A 389 5.17 -34.62 -11.36
CA ASP A 389 5.45 -34.40 -12.79
C ASP A 389 6.45 -35.40 -13.45
N GLY A 390 6.44 -36.66 -12.98
CA GLY A 390 7.36 -37.71 -13.44
C GLY A 390 8.72 -37.77 -12.74
N GLU A 391 9.08 -36.80 -11.90
CA GLU A 391 10.35 -36.74 -11.17
C GLU A 391 10.21 -37.24 -9.72
N LYS A 392 11.33 -37.71 -9.14
CA LYS A 392 11.37 -38.14 -7.76
C LYS A 392 11.31 -36.94 -6.81
N LEU A 393 10.34 -36.91 -5.90
CA LEU A 393 10.21 -35.84 -4.90
C LEU A 393 11.53 -35.66 -4.11
N PRO A 394 11.96 -34.40 -3.87
CA PRO A 394 13.12 -34.12 -3.03
C PRO A 394 12.95 -34.69 -1.61
N SER A 395 14.06 -35.01 -0.96
CA SER A 395 14.01 -35.49 0.42
C SER A 395 13.52 -34.40 1.38
N MET A 396 12.83 -34.76 2.46
CA MET A 396 12.41 -33.80 3.50
C MET A 396 13.60 -33.00 4.04
N LYS A 397 14.76 -33.64 4.22
CA LYS A 397 15.98 -32.99 4.71
C LYS A 397 16.49 -31.91 3.73
N SER A 398 16.46 -32.21 2.43
CA SER A 398 16.87 -31.27 1.39
C SER A 398 15.90 -30.06 1.33
N LEU A 399 14.58 -30.29 1.40
CA LEU A 399 13.59 -29.22 1.39
C LEU A 399 13.67 -28.34 2.64
N GLN A 400 13.92 -28.92 3.81
CA GLN A 400 14.11 -28.16 5.04
C GLN A 400 15.40 -27.30 5.00
N ALA A 401 16.48 -27.82 4.45
CA ALA A 401 17.72 -27.07 4.27
C ALA A 401 17.52 -25.90 3.28
N GLU A 402 16.81 -26.13 2.18
CA GLU A 402 16.48 -25.09 1.21
C GLU A 402 15.54 -24.02 1.81
N GLN A 403 14.53 -24.44 2.56
CA GLN A 403 13.64 -23.53 3.27
C GLN A 403 14.43 -22.63 4.24
N GLN A 404 15.34 -23.22 5.02
CA GLN A 404 16.15 -22.47 5.98
C GLN A 404 17.02 -21.44 5.27
N ARG A 405 17.71 -21.82 4.19
CA ARG A 405 18.52 -20.92 3.37
C ARG A 405 17.69 -19.75 2.82
N LEU A 406 16.50 -20.03 2.29
CA LEU A 406 15.62 -19.01 1.75
C LEU A 406 15.06 -18.08 2.83
N LEU A 407 14.76 -18.58 4.04
CA LEU A 407 14.31 -17.76 5.15
C LEU A 407 15.42 -16.82 5.67
N GLU A 408 16.68 -17.29 5.72
CA GLU A 408 17.84 -16.47 6.08
C GLU A 408 18.07 -15.36 5.05
N GLU A 409 18.00 -15.70 3.75
CA GLU A 409 18.13 -14.73 2.67
C GLU A 409 16.98 -13.73 2.68
N GLN A 410 15.75 -14.16 2.93
CA GLN A 410 14.58 -13.29 3.07
C GLN A 410 14.79 -12.27 4.21
N GLN A 411 15.28 -12.73 5.37
CA GLN A 411 15.55 -11.84 6.50
C GLN A 411 16.64 -10.82 6.16
N ARG A 412 17.72 -11.25 5.53
CA ARG A 412 18.81 -10.37 5.07
C ARG A 412 18.30 -9.26 4.16
N LEU A 413 17.47 -9.62 3.16
CA LEU A 413 16.89 -8.66 2.22
C LEU A 413 15.89 -7.70 2.90
N TYR A 414 15.13 -8.15 3.90
CA TYR A 414 14.25 -7.26 4.68
C TYR A 414 15.05 -6.23 5.46
N ASP A 415 16.16 -6.64 6.10
CA ASP A 415 16.99 -5.74 6.89
C ASP A 415 17.69 -4.72 5.98
N GLU A 416 18.20 -5.16 4.84
CA GLU A 416 18.80 -4.28 3.83
C GLU A 416 17.78 -3.27 3.26
N ARG A 417 16.59 -3.73 2.91
CA ARG A 417 15.50 -2.85 2.42
C ARG A 417 15.07 -1.83 3.47
N ALA A 418 15.03 -2.22 4.74
CA ALA A 418 14.72 -1.31 5.84
C ALA A 418 15.81 -0.24 6.03
N ARG A 419 17.09 -0.57 5.82
CA ARG A 419 18.22 0.36 5.82
C ARG A 419 18.10 1.34 4.66
N LEU A 420 17.96 0.83 3.42
CA LEU A 420 17.82 1.63 2.21
C LEU A 420 16.63 2.59 2.28
N LYS A 421 15.50 2.17 2.85
CA LYS A 421 14.33 3.03 3.08
C LYS A 421 14.63 4.21 3.99
N LYS A 422 15.45 4.03 5.02
CA LYS A 422 15.89 5.13 5.91
C LYS A 422 16.83 6.06 5.17
N GLU A 423 17.79 5.51 4.42
CA GLU A 423 18.75 6.27 3.62
C GLU A 423 18.03 7.10 2.53
N ALA A 424 17.09 6.50 1.79
CA ALA A 424 16.28 7.19 0.79
C ALA A 424 15.53 8.38 1.41
N LYS A 425 14.87 8.19 2.55
CA LYS A 425 14.19 9.30 3.24
C LYS A 425 15.13 10.43 3.63
N VAL A 426 16.34 10.11 4.07
CA VAL A 426 17.34 11.14 4.45
C VAL A 426 17.80 11.89 3.21
N ILE A 427 18.22 11.18 2.17
CA ILE A 427 18.75 11.83 0.97
C ILE A 427 17.69 12.63 0.22
N ASP A 428 16.44 12.16 0.15
CA ASP A 428 15.31 12.90 -0.41
C ASP A 428 15.07 14.21 0.34
N THR A 429 15.19 14.18 1.68
CA THR A 429 15.10 15.40 2.50
C THR A 429 16.25 16.34 2.21
N MET A 430 17.48 15.82 2.07
CA MET A 430 18.66 16.66 1.74
C MET A 430 18.54 17.26 0.35
N LYS A 431 18.07 16.47 -0.64
CA LYS A 431 17.83 16.96 -2.00
C LYS A 431 16.75 18.04 -2.02
N ALA A 432 15.63 17.83 -1.33
CA ALA A 432 14.58 18.85 -1.23
C ALA A 432 15.11 20.15 -0.60
N ASN A 433 15.90 20.06 0.48
CA ASN A 433 16.52 21.23 1.11
C ASN A 433 17.46 21.96 0.13
N VAL A 434 18.29 21.22 -0.61
CA VAL A 434 19.18 21.78 -1.63
C VAL A 434 18.36 22.48 -2.73
N ASP A 435 17.31 21.83 -3.23
CA ASP A 435 16.42 22.40 -4.25
C ASP A 435 15.74 23.69 -3.76
N ASP A 436 15.31 23.73 -2.49
CA ASP A 436 14.75 24.92 -1.84
C ASP A 436 15.80 26.03 -1.69
N PHE A 437 17.03 25.73 -1.27
CA PHE A 437 18.11 26.70 -1.15
C PHE A 437 18.56 27.26 -2.49
N LEU A 438 18.48 26.47 -3.57
CA LEU A 438 18.87 26.90 -4.93
C LEU A 438 17.71 27.56 -5.70
N SER A 439 16.47 27.51 -5.18
CA SER A 439 15.32 28.08 -5.88
C SER A 439 15.32 29.65 -5.74
N PRO A 440 14.97 30.38 -6.80
CA PRO A 440 15.00 31.87 -6.83
C PRO A 440 13.93 32.52 -5.97
N THR A 441 12.97 31.79 -5.42
CA THR A 441 11.79 32.30 -4.70
C THR A 441 12.15 33.12 -3.45
N LEU A 442 13.20 32.73 -2.74
CA LEU A 442 13.68 33.44 -1.54
C LEU A 442 14.31 34.83 -1.86
N SER A 443 14.79 35.06 -3.08
CA SER A 443 15.37 36.37 -3.49
C SER A 443 14.30 37.41 -3.84
N GLN A 444 13.10 37.00 -4.26
CA GLN A 444 12.04 37.95 -4.67
C GLN A 444 11.24 38.48 -3.49
N GLU A 445 11.17 37.76 -2.38
CA GLU A 445 10.58 38.27 -1.14
C GLU A 445 11.43 39.39 -0.51
N HIS A 446 12.76 39.34 -0.71
CA HIS A 446 13.68 40.37 -0.24
C HIS A 446 13.65 41.69 -1.06
N GLU A 447 13.41 41.61 -2.36
CA GLU A 447 13.28 42.84 -3.17
C GLU A 447 11.95 43.54 -2.91
N LYS A 448 10.88 42.82 -2.61
CA LYS A 448 9.58 43.39 -2.25
C LYS A 448 9.55 44.02 -0.85
N ALA A 449 10.24 43.45 0.12
CA ALA A 449 10.40 44.07 1.43
C ALA A 449 11.21 45.40 1.36
N LYS A 450 12.21 45.50 0.47
CA LYS A 450 12.98 46.71 0.24
C LYS A 450 12.17 47.81 -0.46
N SER A 451 11.25 47.46 -1.37
CA SER A 451 10.44 48.48 -2.07
C SER A 451 9.31 49.04 -1.24
N SER A 452 8.84 48.31 -0.21
CA SER A 452 7.80 48.78 0.71
C SER A 452 8.34 49.59 1.90
N GLU A 453 9.66 49.64 2.12
CA GLU A 453 10.31 50.52 3.13
C GLU A 453 10.80 51.86 2.53
N LEU A 454 10.65 52.05 1.22
CA LEU A 454 11.07 53.28 0.49
C LEU A 454 9.88 54.11 -0.03
N GLU A 455 8.64 53.71 0.24
CA GLU A 455 7.43 54.51 0.09
C GLU A 455 6.84 54.85 1.49
#